data_2da937e401135ebecda167c752962190
#
_entry.id   2da937e401135ebecda167c752962190
#
_cell.length_a   1.000
_cell.length_b   1.000
_cell.length_c   1.000
_cell.angle_alpha   90.00
_cell.angle_beta   90.00
_cell.angle_gamma   90.00
#
_symmetry.space_group_name_H-M   'P 1'
#
loop_
_entity.id
_entity.type
_entity.pdbx_description
1 polymer ?
#
loop_
_entity_poly.entity_id
_entity_poly.type
_entity_poly.pdbx_seq_one_letter_code
_entity_poly.pdbx_strand_id
1 'polypeptide(L)'
;EFANVFEIKIPETALIKVKSEHINLTKFPQLNLGWFDKVCFGSLYLDNSKEIDYTTMSMFEEKSFRDKIADKNDFLKIALFDIWMANEDRNHNNFNLLLYVSPEKLNFFYAIDHVNIFNSSFLDYGIAELTEDDSIIKTDLAKILFGKNKKINEIVDNLVENFYLYTIECENKLDEILSLVPETWNINIEQIRQRIIENLFTDEWKRQCETNFREFVQSFILN
;
A
#
# COMPACT_ATOMS: atom_id res chain seq x y z
N GLU A 1 -0.80 -9.98 -1.17
CA GLU A 1 -2.16 -10.53 -1.28
C GLU A 1 -3.19 -9.74 -0.48
N PHE A 2 -2.90 -9.26 0.73
CA PHE A 2 -3.86 -8.43 1.49
C PHE A 2 -4.33 -7.20 0.71
N ALA A 3 -3.45 -6.53 -0.03
CA ALA A 3 -3.84 -5.42 -0.90
C ALA A 3 -4.87 -5.83 -1.97
N ASN A 4 -4.77 -7.06 -2.50
CA ASN A 4 -5.76 -7.60 -3.44
C ASN A 4 -7.12 -7.82 -2.77
N VAL A 5 -7.16 -8.30 -1.52
CA VAL A 5 -8.40 -8.44 -0.75
C VAL A 5 -9.06 -7.07 -0.53
N PHE A 6 -8.26 -6.03 -0.29
CA PHE A 6 -8.71 -4.65 -0.17
C PHE A 6 -9.08 -4.00 -1.51
N GLU A 7 -9.00 -4.74 -2.61
CA GLU A 7 -9.21 -4.20 -3.97
C GLU A 7 -8.33 -2.97 -4.26
N ILE A 8 -7.13 -2.95 -3.68
CA ILE A 8 -6.12 -1.94 -3.98
C ILE A 8 -5.37 -2.39 -5.22
N LYS A 9 -5.26 -1.48 -6.18
CA LYS A 9 -4.48 -1.75 -7.39
C LYS A 9 -3.00 -1.77 -7.04
N ILE A 10 -2.38 -2.90 -7.31
CA ILE A 10 -0.94 -3.12 -7.25
C ILE A 10 -0.48 -3.67 -8.60
N PRO A 11 0.78 -3.48 -9.01
CA PRO A 11 1.30 -4.20 -10.16
C PRO A 11 1.21 -5.72 -9.94
N GLU A 12 0.98 -6.47 -11.01
CA GLU A 12 1.00 -7.92 -10.95
C GLU A 12 2.31 -8.42 -10.36
N THR A 13 2.26 -9.39 -9.46
CA THR A 13 3.42 -9.93 -8.76
C THR A 13 3.65 -11.38 -9.10
N ALA A 14 4.91 -11.81 -9.07
CA ALA A 14 5.29 -13.19 -9.35
C ALA A 14 6.50 -13.63 -8.51
N LEU A 15 6.61 -14.93 -8.31
CA LEU A 15 7.82 -15.56 -7.80
C LEU A 15 8.71 -15.93 -8.99
N ILE A 16 9.91 -15.38 -9.06
CA ILE A 16 10.81 -15.45 -10.21
C ILE A 16 12.08 -16.17 -9.83
N LYS A 17 12.47 -17.17 -10.62
CA LYS A 17 13.80 -17.77 -10.55
C LYS A 17 14.72 -17.07 -11.54
N VAL A 18 15.64 -16.26 -11.02
CA VAL A 18 16.63 -15.54 -11.83
C VAL A 18 17.85 -16.43 -12.02
N LYS A 19 18.28 -16.65 -13.27
CA LYS A 19 19.51 -17.36 -13.58
C LYS A 19 20.67 -16.36 -13.72
N SER A 20 21.89 -16.78 -13.35
CA SER A 20 23.09 -15.94 -13.44
C SER A 20 23.33 -15.38 -14.85
N GLU A 21 22.95 -16.14 -15.90
CA GLU A 21 23.04 -15.70 -17.30
C GLU A 21 22.11 -14.53 -17.67
N HIS A 22 21.07 -14.27 -16.85
CA HIS A 22 20.16 -13.13 -17.02
C HIS A 22 20.71 -11.85 -16.41
N ILE A 23 21.79 -11.93 -15.63
CA ILE A 23 22.34 -10.81 -14.88
C ILE A 23 23.53 -10.21 -15.59
N ASN A 24 23.40 -9.01 -16.09
CA ASN A 24 24.48 -8.29 -16.74
C ASN A 24 25.29 -7.50 -15.70
N LEU A 25 26.30 -8.15 -15.09
CA LEU A 25 27.18 -7.51 -14.11
C LEU A 25 28.04 -6.38 -14.69
N THR A 26 28.25 -6.34 -16.02
CA THR A 26 28.97 -5.22 -16.65
C THR A 26 28.10 -3.95 -16.61
N LYS A 27 26.79 -4.10 -16.80
CA LYS A 27 25.84 -3.00 -16.72
C LYS A 27 25.45 -2.65 -15.28
N PHE A 28 25.42 -3.65 -14.41
CA PHE A 28 24.97 -3.54 -13.01
C PHE A 28 26.00 -4.16 -12.05
N PRO A 29 27.19 -3.54 -11.90
CA PRO A 29 28.30 -4.10 -11.13
C PRO A 29 28.00 -4.19 -9.61
N GLN A 30 26.98 -3.47 -9.13
CA GLN A 30 26.56 -3.48 -7.73
C GLN A 30 25.75 -4.74 -7.35
N LEU A 31 25.26 -5.52 -8.33
CA LEU A 31 24.46 -6.71 -8.05
C LEU A 31 25.36 -7.85 -7.57
N ASN A 32 24.93 -8.52 -6.49
CA ASN A 32 25.54 -9.74 -6.01
C ASN A 32 24.75 -10.95 -6.52
N LEU A 33 25.43 -11.88 -7.21
CA LEU A 33 24.79 -13.07 -7.77
C LEU A 33 24.13 -13.93 -6.68
N GLY A 34 24.70 -13.97 -5.48
CA GLY A 34 24.13 -14.72 -4.35
C GLY A 34 22.73 -14.23 -3.91
N TRP A 35 22.32 -13.01 -4.27
CA TRP A 35 20.94 -12.54 -4.02
C TRP A 35 19.90 -13.31 -4.83
N PHE A 36 20.33 -13.96 -5.91
CA PHE A 36 19.45 -14.67 -6.87
C PHE A 36 19.51 -16.20 -6.70
N ASP A 37 20.19 -16.69 -5.68
CA ASP A 37 20.25 -18.13 -5.39
C ASP A 37 18.91 -18.71 -4.93
N LYS A 38 18.05 -17.85 -4.40
CA LYS A 38 16.69 -18.17 -4.00
C LYS A 38 15.68 -17.64 -5.03
N VAL A 39 14.46 -18.13 -4.93
CA VAL A 39 13.33 -17.53 -5.66
C VAL A 39 13.17 -16.08 -5.20
N CYS A 40 13.08 -15.17 -6.17
CA CYS A 40 12.91 -13.75 -5.94
C CYS A 40 11.45 -13.35 -6.05
N PHE A 41 11.05 -12.33 -5.30
CA PHE A 41 9.80 -11.62 -5.55
C PHE A 41 9.99 -10.66 -6.73
N GLY A 42 9.05 -10.66 -7.66
CA GLY A 42 9.05 -9.75 -8.81
C GLY A 42 7.74 -9.00 -8.90
N SER A 43 7.81 -7.79 -9.40
CA SER A 43 6.66 -6.93 -9.70
C SER A 43 6.69 -6.51 -11.16
N LEU A 44 5.54 -6.55 -11.83
CA LEU A 44 5.42 -6.16 -13.24
C LEU A 44 5.69 -4.67 -13.38
N TYR A 45 6.58 -4.32 -14.31
CA TYR A 45 6.80 -2.93 -14.69
C TYR A 45 5.60 -2.40 -15.50
N LEU A 46 5.06 -1.26 -15.10
CA LEU A 46 3.92 -0.62 -15.76
C LEU A 46 4.40 0.47 -16.71
N ASP A 47 4.46 0.19 -18.01
CA ASP A 47 5.00 1.11 -19.04
C ASP A 47 4.31 2.48 -19.09
N ASN A 48 2.99 2.54 -18.85
CA ASN A 48 2.19 3.76 -18.92
C ASN A 48 1.95 4.38 -17.56
N SER A 49 2.90 4.27 -16.64
CA SER A 49 2.79 4.85 -15.31
C SER A 49 3.81 5.96 -15.07
N LYS A 50 3.48 6.83 -14.14
CA LYS A 50 4.38 7.84 -13.58
C LYS A 50 4.35 7.75 -12.08
N GLU A 51 5.49 7.89 -11.46
CA GLU A 51 5.58 8.03 -10.02
C GLU A 51 4.90 9.34 -9.57
N ILE A 52 4.18 9.27 -8.46
CA ILE A 52 3.58 10.45 -7.84
C ILE A 52 4.62 11.06 -6.93
N ASP A 53 5.03 12.26 -7.26
CA ASP A 53 6.00 13.07 -6.54
C ASP A 53 5.61 14.56 -6.58
N TYR A 54 6.44 15.42 -6.04
CA TYR A 54 6.21 16.87 -6.06
C TYR A 54 6.16 17.46 -7.48
N THR A 55 6.81 16.83 -8.46
CA THR A 55 6.82 17.33 -9.85
C THR A 55 5.52 17.01 -10.57
N THR A 56 4.88 15.90 -10.24
CA THR A 56 3.60 15.47 -10.81
C THR A 56 2.39 16.11 -10.11
N MET A 57 2.59 16.69 -8.91
CA MET A 57 1.52 17.31 -8.10
C MET A 57 0.73 18.38 -8.87
N SER A 58 1.42 19.23 -9.65
CA SER A 58 0.78 20.30 -10.43
C SER A 58 -0.29 19.78 -11.40
N MET A 59 -0.17 18.54 -11.86
CA MET A 59 -1.18 17.93 -12.74
C MET A 59 -2.53 17.78 -12.03
N PHE A 60 -2.49 17.50 -10.72
CA PHE A 60 -3.71 17.33 -9.92
C PHE A 60 -4.41 18.65 -9.59
N GLU A 61 -3.77 19.81 -9.75
CA GLU A 61 -4.39 21.11 -9.59
C GLU A 61 -5.42 21.37 -10.71
N GLU A 62 -5.23 20.77 -11.89
CA GLU A 62 -6.12 20.88 -13.01
C GLU A 62 -7.38 20.02 -12.83
N LYS A 63 -8.56 20.66 -12.83
CA LYS A 63 -9.83 19.93 -12.70
C LYS A 63 -10.01 18.85 -13.78
N SER A 64 -9.68 19.19 -15.02
CA SER A 64 -9.80 18.29 -16.18
C SER A 64 -8.95 17.02 -16.01
N PHE A 65 -7.84 17.10 -15.26
CA PHE A 65 -7.01 15.96 -14.93
C PHE A 65 -7.64 15.12 -13.82
N ARG A 66 -8.11 15.77 -12.74
CA ARG A 66 -8.79 15.06 -11.64
C ARG A 66 -10.08 14.34 -12.08
N ASP A 67 -10.78 14.89 -13.06
CA ASP A 67 -12.01 14.29 -13.60
C ASP A 67 -11.72 12.99 -14.39
N LYS A 68 -10.46 12.73 -14.74
CA LYS A 68 -10.01 11.47 -15.36
C LYS A 68 -9.56 10.40 -14.36
N ILE A 69 -9.47 10.72 -13.09
CA ILE A 69 -9.18 9.72 -12.06
C ILE A 69 -10.39 8.81 -11.92
N ALA A 70 -10.21 7.52 -12.17
CA ALA A 70 -11.31 6.55 -12.23
C ALA A 70 -12.05 6.43 -10.89
N ASP A 71 -11.30 6.31 -9.79
CA ASP A 71 -11.82 6.42 -8.43
C ASP A 71 -10.80 7.15 -7.54
N LYS A 72 -11.21 8.32 -7.04
CA LYS A 72 -10.38 9.10 -6.11
C LYS A 72 -10.31 8.44 -4.73
N ASN A 73 -11.34 7.65 -4.38
CA ASN A 73 -11.42 7.02 -3.07
C ASN A 73 -10.34 5.95 -2.90
N ASP A 74 -9.78 5.41 -4.01
CA ASP A 74 -8.64 4.51 -3.95
C ASP A 74 -7.46 5.11 -3.16
N PHE A 75 -7.25 6.44 -3.22
CA PHE A 75 -6.21 7.12 -2.45
C PHE A 75 -6.44 7.00 -0.93
N LEU A 76 -7.66 7.24 -0.46
CA LEU A 76 -8.00 7.10 0.97
C LEU A 76 -8.06 5.64 1.40
N LYS A 77 -8.49 4.73 0.51
CA LYS A 77 -8.46 3.29 0.77
C LYS A 77 -7.03 2.78 0.97
N ILE A 78 -6.08 3.23 0.15
CA ILE A 78 -4.66 2.92 0.32
C ILE A 78 -4.15 3.47 1.66
N ALA A 79 -4.49 4.72 2.01
CA ALA A 79 -4.08 5.30 3.29
C ALA A 79 -4.61 4.53 4.50
N LEU A 80 -5.87 4.08 4.47
CA LEU A 80 -6.45 3.26 5.54
C LEU A 80 -5.79 1.88 5.62
N PHE A 81 -5.49 1.27 4.48
CA PHE A 81 -4.72 0.03 4.42
C PHE A 81 -3.32 0.17 5.01
N ASP A 82 -2.62 1.27 4.72
CA ASP A 82 -1.30 1.55 5.27
C ASP A 82 -1.33 1.75 6.79
N ILE A 83 -2.35 2.45 7.30
CA ILE A 83 -2.56 2.59 8.75
C ILE A 83 -2.73 1.20 9.39
N TRP A 84 -3.52 0.32 8.78
CA TRP A 84 -3.74 -1.02 9.30
C TRP A 84 -2.48 -1.89 9.23
N MET A 85 -1.73 -1.80 8.13
CA MET A 85 -0.48 -2.56 7.93
C MET A 85 0.72 -1.94 8.66
N ALA A 86 0.53 -0.80 9.35
CA ALA A 86 1.59 0.00 9.93
C ALA A 86 2.74 0.25 8.93
N ASN A 87 2.39 0.73 7.72
CA ASN A 87 3.34 1.06 6.65
C ASN A 87 3.83 2.50 6.80
N GLU A 88 4.95 2.69 7.47
CA GLU A 88 5.51 4.02 7.79
C GLU A 88 6.19 4.73 6.61
N ASP A 89 6.44 4.04 5.50
CA ASP A 89 7.20 4.59 4.37
C ASP A 89 6.33 5.26 3.29
N ARG A 90 5.01 5.09 3.34
CA ARG A 90 4.12 5.79 2.42
C ARG A 90 3.57 7.08 3.06
N ASN A 91 4.33 8.18 2.88
CA ASN A 91 4.06 9.45 3.51
C ASN A 91 4.30 10.64 2.55
N HIS A 92 4.32 11.85 3.08
CA HIS A 92 4.49 13.07 2.29
C HIS A 92 5.85 13.18 1.56
N ASN A 93 6.90 12.50 2.02
CA ASN A 93 8.22 12.49 1.38
C ASN A 93 8.35 11.36 0.35
N ASN A 94 7.56 10.31 0.49
CA ASN A 94 7.62 9.12 -0.33
C ASN A 94 6.21 8.56 -0.55
N PHE A 95 5.59 8.93 -1.67
CA PHE A 95 4.22 8.49 -1.93
C PHE A 95 4.13 7.00 -2.19
N ASN A 96 5.16 6.37 -2.76
CA ASN A 96 5.12 4.98 -3.18
C ASN A 96 3.85 4.63 -3.97
N LEU A 97 3.43 5.58 -4.82
CA LEU A 97 2.27 5.48 -5.70
C LEU A 97 2.66 5.72 -7.14
N LEU A 98 2.14 4.89 -8.03
CA LEU A 98 2.16 5.15 -9.46
C LEU A 98 0.80 5.66 -9.92
N LEU A 99 0.81 6.61 -10.82
CA LEU A 99 -0.34 7.00 -11.60
C LEU A 99 -0.29 6.27 -12.95
N TYR A 100 -1.11 5.25 -13.11
CA TYR A 100 -1.22 4.49 -14.35
C TYR A 100 -2.29 5.09 -15.26
N VAL A 101 -1.96 5.28 -16.53
CA VAL A 101 -2.89 5.78 -17.55
C VAL A 101 -3.37 4.62 -18.41
N SER A 102 -4.65 4.28 -18.33
CA SER A 102 -5.23 3.21 -19.13
C SER A 102 -5.34 3.58 -20.62
N PRO A 103 -5.57 2.60 -21.51
CA PRO A 103 -5.87 2.86 -22.92
C PRO A 103 -7.05 3.80 -23.14
N GLU A 104 -8.05 3.78 -22.25
CA GLU A 104 -9.23 4.65 -22.26
C GLU A 104 -8.94 6.05 -21.71
N LYS A 105 -7.68 6.33 -21.35
CA LYS A 105 -7.21 7.60 -20.78
C LYS A 105 -7.78 7.93 -19.40
N LEU A 106 -8.14 6.91 -18.63
CA LEU A 106 -8.45 7.03 -17.21
C LEU A 106 -7.17 6.85 -16.40
N ASN A 107 -7.08 7.55 -15.28
CA ASN A 107 -5.97 7.50 -14.37
C ASN A 107 -6.33 6.64 -13.15
N PHE A 108 -5.40 5.77 -12.73
CA PHE A 108 -5.55 4.89 -11.58
C PHE A 108 -4.36 5.03 -10.64
N PHE A 109 -4.62 5.01 -9.35
CA PHE A 109 -3.57 4.88 -8.34
C PHE A 109 -3.16 3.42 -8.21
N TYR A 110 -1.86 3.15 -8.31
CA TYR A 110 -1.26 1.86 -8.02
C TYR A 110 -0.33 2.00 -6.83
N ALA A 111 -0.55 1.22 -5.78
CA ALA A 111 0.34 1.16 -4.64
C ALA A 111 1.53 0.24 -4.93
N ILE A 112 2.74 0.72 -4.62
CA ILE A 112 3.98 -0.02 -4.78
C ILE A 112 4.79 0.03 -3.49
N ASP A 113 5.83 -0.78 -3.40
CA ASP A 113 6.82 -0.78 -2.33
C ASP A 113 6.24 -0.90 -0.91
N HIS A 114 5.70 -2.08 -0.58
CA HIS A 114 5.20 -2.39 0.75
C HIS A 114 6.27 -3.04 1.66
N VAL A 115 7.54 -2.67 1.49
CA VAL A 115 8.66 -3.28 2.25
C VAL A 115 8.64 -2.87 3.71
N ASN A 116 8.17 -1.66 4.00
CA ASN A 116 8.19 -1.07 5.34
C ASN A 116 6.87 -1.22 6.12
N ILE A 117 6.10 -2.30 5.83
CA ILE A 117 4.96 -2.69 6.65
C ILE A 117 5.42 -3.20 8.03
N PHE A 118 4.50 -3.21 9.00
CA PHE A 118 4.76 -3.63 10.38
C PHE A 118 5.88 -2.79 11.03
N ASN A 119 5.85 -1.48 10.82
CA ASN A 119 6.88 -0.55 11.29
C ASN A 119 8.29 -1.05 10.92
N SER A 120 8.55 -1.24 9.63
CA SER A 120 9.84 -1.73 9.12
C SER A 120 10.26 -3.11 9.65
N SER A 121 9.29 -4.04 9.70
CA SER A 121 9.50 -5.45 10.11
C SER A 121 9.62 -5.68 11.62
N PHE A 122 9.08 -4.79 12.45
CA PHE A 122 9.06 -4.99 13.91
C PHE A 122 7.96 -5.94 14.42
N LEU A 123 7.37 -6.75 13.56
CA LEU A 123 6.27 -7.65 13.92
C LEU A 123 6.55 -8.54 15.16
N ASP A 124 7.81 -8.89 15.41
CA ASP A 124 8.22 -9.66 16.59
C ASP A 124 8.08 -8.89 17.90
N TYR A 125 8.06 -7.57 17.85
CA TYR A 125 7.95 -6.68 19.02
C TYR A 125 6.57 -6.03 19.18
N GLY A 126 5.64 -6.39 18.29
CA GLY A 126 4.35 -5.74 18.15
C GLY A 126 4.39 -4.57 17.16
N ILE A 127 3.22 -4.18 16.65
CA ILE A 127 3.09 -3.05 15.76
C ILE A 127 2.68 -1.81 16.55
N ALA A 128 3.16 -0.65 16.10
CA ALA A 128 2.84 0.65 16.69
C ALA A 128 1.94 1.44 15.73
N GLU A 129 1.14 2.33 16.30
CA GLU A 129 0.33 3.26 15.54
C GLU A 129 1.20 4.17 14.68
N LEU A 130 0.74 4.43 13.45
CA LEU A 130 1.34 5.46 12.62
C LEU A 130 1.00 6.85 13.18
N THR A 131 1.95 7.76 13.08
CA THR A 131 1.68 9.17 13.27
C THR A 131 1.09 9.78 11.99
N GLU A 132 0.56 10.97 12.08
CA GLU A 132 0.10 11.70 10.90
C GLU A 132 1.20 11.97 9.88
N ASP A 133 2.47 12.05 10.31
CA ASP A 133 3.62 12.26 9.42
C ASP A 133 3.94 11.03 8.58
N ASP A 134 3.50 9.86 9.01
CA ASP A 134 3.68 8.57 8.34
C ASP A 134 2.53 8.26 7.35
N SER A 135 1.61 9.21 7.12
CA SER A 135 0.44 8.98 6.26
C SER A 135 0.38 9.94 5.08
N ILE A 136 -0.01 9.41 3.91
CA ILE A 136 -0.31 10.23 2.72
C ILE A 136 -1.53 11.14 2.90
N ILE A 137 -2.35 10.96 3.94
CA ILE A 137 -3.47 11.86 4.26
C ILE A 137 -2.94 13.27 4.60
N LYS A 138 -1.78 13.37 5.24
CA LYS A 138 -1.13 14.66 5.54
C LYS A 138 -0.32 15.19 4.35
N THR A 139 -0.97 15.26 3.18
CA THR A 139 -0.34 15.76 1.95
C THR A 139 -1.22 16.79 1.25
N ASP A 140 -0.59 17.66 0.45
CA ASP A 140 -1.32 18.58 -0.41
C ASP A 140 -2.18 17.82 -1.45
N LEU A 141 -1.74 16.63 -1.88
CA LEU A 141 -2.51 15.80 -2.80
C LEU A 141 -3.86 15.39 -2.18
N ALA A 142 -3.88 14.96 -0.92
CA ALA A 142 -5.13 14.65 -0.23
C ALA A 142 -6.08 15.85 -0.20
N LYS A 143 -5.57 17.06 0.10
CA LYS A 143 -6.36 18.30 0.08
C LYS A 143 -6.87 18.65 -1.32
N ILE A 144 -6.05 18.48 -2.35
CA ILE A 144 -6.43 18.73 -3.74
C ILE A 144 -7.55 17.78 -4.18
N LEU A 145 -7.49 16.51 -3.78
CA LEU A 145 -8.46 15.49 -4.15
C LEU A 145 -9.79 15.64 -3.40
N PHE A 146 -9.75 15.97 -2.09
CA PHE A 146 -10.89 15.84 -1.19
C PHE A 146 -11.30 17.11 -0.45
N GLY A 147 -10.43 18.11 -0.31
CA GLY A 147 -10.66 19.29 0.56
C GLY A 147 -11.93 20.12 0.22
N LYS A 148 -12.52 19.93 -0.97
CA LYS A 148 -13.79 20.57 -1.37
C LYS A 148 -14.95 19.57 -1.49
N ASN A 149 -14.74 18.32 -1.06
CA ASN A 149 -15.74 17.27 -1.20
C ASN A 149 -16.71 17.30 -0.02
N LYS A 150 -17.93 17.76 -0.24
CA LYS A 150 -18.97 17.82 0.81
C LYS A 150 -19.44 16.46 1.30
N LYS A 151 -19.10 15.39 0.59
CA LYS A 151 -19.47 14.01 0.92
C LYS A 151 -18.33 13.22 1.57
N ILE A 152 -17.26 13.90 2.00
CA ILE A 152 -16.06 13.21 2.53
C ILE A 152 -16.40 12.30 3.72
N ASN A 153 -17.28 12.73 4.61
CA ASN A 153 -17.70 11.90 5.76
C ASN A 153 -18.42 10.62 5.31
N GLU A 154 -19.30 10.71 4.32
CA GLU A 154 -19.98 9.54 3.72
C GLU A 154 -18.97 8.58 3.07
N ILE A 155 -17.94 9.12 2.40
CA ILE A 155 -16.85 8.32 1.82
C ILE A 155 -16.06 7.63 2.92
N VAL A 156 -15.70 8.35 3.99
CA VAL A 156 -14.96 7.79 5.13
C VAL A 156 -15.76 6.68 5.80
N ASP A 157 -17.06 6.89 6.04
CA ASP A 157 -17.92 5.87 6.65
C ASP A 157 -17.96 4.59 5.79
N ASN A 158 -18.16 4.72 4.49
CA ASN A 158 -18.16 3.58 3.57
C ASN A 158 -16.79 2.85 3.53
N LEU A 159 -15.69 3.61 3.54
CA LEU A 159 -14.35 3.01 3.57
C LEU A 159 -14.10 2.23 4.87
N VAL A 160 -14.56 2.75 6.00
CA VAL A 160 -14.45 2.08 7.30
C VAL A 160 -15.33 0.82 7.37
N GLU A 161 -16.56 0.87 6.87
CA GLU A 161 -17.41 -0.32 6.79
C GLU A 161 -16.74 -1.43 5.96
N ASN A 162 -16.22 -1.09 4.78
CA ASN A 162 -15.51 -2.04 3.93
C ASN A 162 -14.20 -2.51 4.57
N PHE A 163 -13.48 -1.67 5.31
CA PHE A 163 -12.26 -2.03 6.03
C PHE A 163 -12.50 -3.22 6.97
N TYR A 164 -13.57 -3.19 7.77
CA TYR A 164 -13.87 -4.32 8.64
C TYR A 164 -14.19 -5.59 7.86
N LEU A 165 -14.89 -5.49 6.74
CA LEU A 165 -15.16 -6.66 5.89
C LEU A 165 -13.88 -7.23 5.28
N TYR A 166 -13.02 -6.37 4.76
CA TYR A 166 -11.73 -6.77 4.16
C TYR A 166 -10.79 -7.39 5.20
N THR A 167 -10.74 -6.85 6.43
CA THR A 167 -9.88 -7.43 7.49
C THR A 167 -10.34 -8.82 7.89
N ILE A 168 -11.66 -9.09 7.95
CA ILE A 168 -12.21 -10.41 8.18
C ILE A 168 -11.83 -11.36 7.02
N GLU A 169 -11.92 -10.90 5.78
CA GLU A 169 -11.56 -11.71 4.62
C GLU A 169 -10.06 -12.01 4.57
N CYS A 170 -9.21 -11.04 4.94
CA CYS A 170 -7.77 -11.24 5.08
C CYS A 170 -7.45 -12.31 6.14
N GLU A 171 -8.14 -12.28 7.29
CA GLU A 171 -7.98 -13.28 8.34
C GLU A 171 -8.38 -14.68 7.86
N ASN A 172 -9.51 -14.78 7.17
CA ASN A 172 -9.99 -16.05 6.60
C ASN A 172 -9.05 -16.63 5.54
N LYS A 173 -8.35 -15.78 4.79
CA LYS A 173 -7.40 -16.16 3.74
C LYS A 173 -5.95 -16.28 4.22
N LEU A 174 -5.67 -16.02 5.49
CA LEU A 174 -4.29 -15.93 5.98
C LEU A 174 -3.47 -17.19 5.68
N ASP A 175 -4.02 -18.36 5.91
CA ASP A 175 -3.31 -19.63 5.68
C ASP A 175 -3.05 -19.88 4.18
N GLU A 176 -3.99 -19.53 3.31
CA GLU A 176 -3.80 -19.57 1.86
C GLU A 176 -2.68 -18.61 1.43
N ILE A 177 -2.71 -17.38 1.92
CA ILE A 177 -1.70 -16.35 1.60
C ILE A 177 -0.31 -16.78 2.09
N LEU A 178 -0.20 -17.30 3.29
CA LEU A 178 1.08 -17.77 3.83
C LEU A 178 1.61 -19.00 3.09
N SER A 179 0.75 -19.83 2.51
CA SER A 179 1.15 -20.97 1.68
C SER A 179 1.89 -20.57 0.40
N LEU A 180 1.77 -19.32 -0.03
CA LEU A 180 2.48 -18.78 -1.20
C LEU A 180 3.95 -18.45 -0.92
N VAL A 181 4.35 -18.41 0.35
CA VAL A 181 5.75 -18.10 0.74
C VAL A 181 6.65 -19.28 0.38
N PRO A 182 7.70 -19.07 -0.43
CA PRO A 182 8.56 -20.17 -0.86
C PRO A 182 9.36 -20.78 0.31
N GLU A 183 9.41 -22.10 0.39
CA GLU A 183 10.22 -22.82 1.39
C GLU A 183 11.71 -22.40 1.36
N THR A 184 12.22 -22.07 0.16
CA THR A 184 13.59 -21.61 -0.03
C THR A 184 13.96 -20.33 0.70
N TRP A 185 12.97 -19.56 1.17
CA TRP A 185 13.21 -18.37 1.99
C TRP A 185 13.55 -18.71 3.45
N ASN A 186 13.31 -19.94 3.88
CA ASN A 186 13.59 -20.44 5.25
C ASN A 186 12.91 -19.58 6.33
N ILE A 187 11.67 -19.22 6.10
CA ILE A 187 10.86 -18.40 7.01
C ILE A 187 10.05 -19.34 7.91
N ASN A 188 9.96 -19.05 9.18
CA ASN A 188 9.07 -19.75 10.10
C ASN A 188 7.64 -19.25 9.91
N ILE A 189 6.87 -19.91 9.04
CA ILE A 189 5.51 -19.54 8.68
C ILE A 189 4.57 -19.52 9.88
N GLU A 190 4.69 -20.50 10.79
CA GLU A 190 3.82 -20.58 11.97
C GLU A 190 4.06 -19.39 12.92
N GLN A 191 5.31 -18.99 13.11
CA GLN A 191 5.63 -17.81 13.90
C GLN A 191 5.07 -16.53 13.26
N ILE A 192 5.23 -16.36 11.95
CA ILE A 192 4.67 -15.20 11.23
C ILE A 192 3.14 -15.19 11.34
N ARG A 193 2.51 -16.35 11.10
CA ARG A 193 1.06 -16.51 11.24
C ARG A 193 0.55 -16.03 12.60
N GLN A 194 1.18 -16.53 13.65
CA GLN A 194 0.81 -16.15 15.02
C GLN A 194 0.98 -14.65 15.26
N ARG A 195 2.10 -14.06 14.82
CA ARG A 195 2.36 -12.63 14.98
C ARG A 195 1.37 -11.75 14.20
N ILE A 196 0.99 -12.15 12.99
CA ILE A 196 -0.03 -11.45 12.21
C ILE A 196 -1.36 -11.49 12.94
N ILE A 197 -1.79 -12.64 13.46
CA ILE A 197 -3.05 -12.76 14.20
C ILE A 197 -3.04 -11.89 15.45
N GLU A 198 -1.98 -11.96 16.24
CA GLU A 198 -1.85 -11.21 17.50
C GLU A 198 -1.81 -9.69 17.31
N ASN A 199 -1.41 -9.20 16.14
CA ASN A 199 -1.21 -7.78 15.90
C ASN A 199 -2.29 -7.17 14.98
N LEU A 200 -2.55 -7.77 13.80
CA LEU A 200 -3.40 -7.13 12.80
C LEU A 200 -4.90 -7.40 12.96
N PHE A 201 -5.27 -8.58 13.49
CA PHE A 201 -6.67 -8.99 13.48
C PHE A 201 -7.40 -8.77 14.80
N THR A 202 -6.74 -8.16 15.80
CA THR A 202 -7.39 -7.81 17.06
C THR A 202 -8.42 -6.69 16.85
N ASP A 203 -9.55 -6.76 17.58
CA ASP A 203 -10.56 -5.70 17.51
C ASP A 203 -10.06 -4.37 18.05
N GLU A 204 -9.09 -4.40 18.96
CA GLU A 204 -8.45 -3.20 19.50
C GLU A 204 -7.66 -2.48 18.40
N TRP A 205 -6.79 -3.20 17.67
CA TRP A 205 -6.02 -2.64 16.58
C TRP A 205 -6.90 -2.08 15.46
N LYS A 206 -7.91 -2.84 15.05
CA LYS A 206 -8.85 -2.39 14.01
C LYS A 206 -9.57 -1.09 14.40
N ARG A 207 -10.04 -0.99 15.66
CA ARG A 207 -10.66 0.26 16.17
C ARG A 207 -9.68 1.42 16.23
N GLN A 208 -8.43 1.16 16.62
CA GLN A 208 -7.41 2.20 16.64
C GLN A 208 -7.10 2.71 15.24
N CYS A 209 -7.00 1.81 14.25
CA CYS A 209 -6.81 2.20 12.84
C CYS A 209 -7.97 3.05 12.31
N GLU A 210 -9.22 2.69 12.62
CA GLU A 210 -10.39 3.51 12.29
C GLU A 210 -10.31 4.89 12.92
N THR A 211 -9.97 4.96 14.20
CA THR A 211 -9.86 6.23 14.94
C THR A 211 -8.82 7.13 14.30
N ASN A 212 -7.61 6.62 14.08
CA ASN A 212 -6.51 7.37 13.47
C ASN A 212 -6.87 7.83 12.05
N PHE A 213 -7.48 6.96 11.25
CA PHE A 213 -7.91 7.33 9.89
C PHE A 213 -8.90 8.50 9.89
N ARG A 214 -9.93 8.43 10.76
CA ARG A 214 -10.93 9.51 10.89
C ARG A 214 -10.30 10.81 11.38
N GLU A 215 -9.42 10.74 12.39
CA GLU A 215 -8.71 11.90 12.92
C GLU A 215 -7.80 12.55 11.89
N PHE A 216 -7.07 11.77 11.10
CA PHE A 216 -6.20 12.30 10.04
C PHE A 216 -7.02 12.98 8.95
N VAL A 217 -8.11 12.37 8.49
CA VAL A 217 -9.00 13.00 7.50
C VAL A 217 -9.59 14.30 8.05
N GLN A 218 -10.06 14.31 9.28
CA GLN A 218 -10.61 15.51 9.90
C GLN A 218 -9.57 16.62 10.02
N SER A 219 -8.37 16.28 10.45
CA SER A 219 -7.31 17.27 10.75
C SER A 219 -6.65 17.84 9.50
N PHE A 220 -6.46 17.03 8.45
CA PHE A 220 -5.64 17.43 7.31
C PHE A 220 -6.41 17.68 6.01
N ILE A 221 -7.62 17.18 5.88
CA ILE A 221 -8.45 17.37 4.69
C ILE A 221 -9.57 18.37 4.94
N LEU A 222 -10.23 18.31 6.10
CA LEU A 222 -11.41 19.12 6.40
C LEU A 222 -11.10 20.43 7.15
N ASN A 223 -9.95 20.55 7.78
CA ASN A 223 -9.46 21.78 8.41
C ASN A 223 -8.43 22.48 7.52
#